data_f4b52840aa116cd7102d1c791a653ce4
#
_entry.id   f4b52840aa116cd7102d1c791a653ce4
#
_cell.length_a   1.000
_cell.length_b   1.000
_cell.length_c   1.000
_cell.angle_alpha   90.00
_cell.angle_beta   90.00
_cell.angle_gamma   90.00
#
_symmetry.space_group_name_H-M   'P 1'
#
loop_
_entity.id
_entity.type
_entity.pdbx_description
1 polymer ?
#
loop_
_entity_poly.entity_id
_entity_poly.type
_entity_poly.pdbx_seq_one_letter_code
_entity_poly.pdbx_strand_id
1 'polypeptide(L)'
;MAAAPANQRADATVIKWKPADWTYDTLRKGTNNMVCFDKSGLPGQQAFSLECTTMGNLPRAAQNMKFEAMGAQKQAALDAAEKDGSRVKPEYGSVWFHLMGASKDAARAHFTIAVPGATGASLGLPENGQKGGVWVMNPGTTTAHLMIPGE
;
A
#
# COMPACT_ATOMS: atom_id res chain seq x y z
N MET A 1 -14.30 -3.75 0.32
CA MET A 1 -14.14 -2.29 0.05
C MET A 1 -14.24 -1.42 1.28
N ALA A 2 -14.31 -2.04 2.46
CA ALA A 2 -14.39 -1.31 3.73
C ALA A 2 -13.15 -0.43 4.04
N ALA A 3 -12.01 -0.69 3.40
CA ALA A 3 -10.80 0.13 3.56
C ALA A 3 -10.97 1.55 2.98
N ALA A 4 -11.74 1.73 1.90
CA ALA A 4 -11.96 3.04 1.28
C ALA A 4 -12.87 3.94 2.10
N PRO A 5 -12.72 5.28 2.02
CA PRO A 5 -13.67 6.24 2.56
C PRO A 5 -15.10 5.98 2.08
N ALA A 6 -16.08 6.15 2.96
CA ALA A 6 -17.47 5.78 2.69
C ALA A 6 -18.05 6.44 1.43
N ASN A 7 -17.71 7.72 1.20
CA ASN A 7 -18.15 8.51 0.05
C ASN A 7 -17.47 8.15 -1.28
N GLN A 8 -16.47 7.26 -1.28
CA GLN A 8 -15.73 6.86 -2.49
C GLN A 8 -15.93 5.39 -2.85
N ARG A 9 -16.46 4.57 -1.92
CA ARG A 9 -16.57 3.10 -2.07
C ARG A 9 -17.46 2.66 -3.23
N ALA A 10 -18.57 3.36 -3.42
CA ALA A 10 -19.55 3.00 -4.45
C ALA A 10 -18.95 3.09 -5.86
N ASP A 11 -18.13 4.10 -6.09
CA ASP A 11 -17.55 4.44 -7.39
C ASP A 11 -16.16 3.86 -7.62
N ALA A 12 -15.60 3.13 -6.65
CA ALA A 12 -14.28 2.52 -6.78
C ALA A 12 -14.32 1.29 -7.70
N THR A 13 -13.26 1.13 -8.50
CA THR A 13 -12.97 -0.13 -9.21
C THR A 13 -12.64 -1.23 -8.21
N VAL A 14 -13.08 -2.44 -8.46
CA VAL A 14 -12.77 -3.63 -7.65
C VAL A 14 -12.08 -4.65 -8.51
N ILE A 15 -10.94 -5.12 -8.04
CA ILE A 15 -10.15 -6.15 -8.72
C ILE A 15 -9.90 -7.34 -7.81
N LYS A 16 -9.53 -8.46 -8.43
CA LYS A 16 -9.04 -9.67 -7.77
C LYS A 16 -7.68 -10.04 -8.35
N TRP A 17 -6.67 -10.12 -7.50
CA TRP A 17 -5.32 -10.55 -7.89
C TRP A 17 -5.27 -12.02 -8.27
N LYS A 18 -4.42 -12.34 -9.25
CA LYS A 18 -4.05 -13.71 -9.64
C LYS A 18 -2.65 -14.00 -9.10
N PRO A 19 -2.50 -14.86 -8.07
CA PRO A 19 -1.19 -15.09 -7.45
C PRO A 19 -0.15 -15.74 -8.38
N ALA A 20 -0.59 -16.36 -9.48
CA ALA A 20 0.31 -17.02 -10.43
C ALA A 20 1.27 -16.05 -11.14
N ASP A 21 0.80 -14.86 -11.45
CA ASP A 21 1.53 -13.86 -12.25
C ASP A 21 1.35 -12.42 -11.77
N TRP A 22 0.55 -12.22 -10.72
CA TRP A 22 0.19 -10.91 -10.16
C TRP A 22 -0.50 -9.97 -11.16
N THR A 23 -1.15 -10.53 -12.16
CA THR A 23 -2.20 -9.85 -12.93
C THR A 23 -3.52 -9.84 -12.14
N TYR A 24 -4.55 -9.21 -12.66
CA TYR A 24 -5.83 -9.12 -11.97
C TYR A 24 -7.02 -9.23 -12.91
N ASP A 25 -8.14 -9.65 -12.36
CA ASP A 25 -9.46 -9.55 -12.98
C ASP A 25 -10.22 -8.36 -12.41
N THR A 26 -10.90 -7.60 -13.27
CA THR A 26 -11.80 -6.54 -12.83
C THR A 26 -13.16 -7.15 -12.48
N LEU A 27 -13.49 -7.14 -11.19
CA LEU A 27 -14.77 -7.63 -10.69
C LEU A 27 -15.90 -6.60 -10.85
N ARG A 28 -15.55 -5.33 -10.71
CA ARG A 28 -16.44 -4.19 -10.91
C ARG A 28 -15.63 -3.01 -11.42
N LYS A 29 -16.05 -2.43 -12.55
CA LYS A 29 -15.47 -1.18 -13.03
C LYS A 29 -16.11 -0.01 -12.28
N GLY A 30 -15.29 0.85 -11.72
CA GLY A 30 -15.70 2.08 -11.05
C GLY A 30 -15.68 3.29 -11.97
N THR A 31 -16.10 4.42 -11.44
CA THR A 31 -16.16 5.72 -12.13
C THR A 31 -15.18 6.74 -11.58
N ASN A 32 -14.64 6.50 -10.37
CA ASN A 32 -13.58 7.33 -9.79
C ASN A 32 -12.18 6.70 -10.02
N ASN A 33 -11.12 7.40 -9.60
CA ASN A 33 -9.74 6.93 -9.74
C ASN A 33 -9.29 5.94 -8.64
N MET A 34 -10.21 5.42 -7.83
CA MET A 34 -9.88 4.49 -6.76
C MET A 34 -10.02 3.04 -7.22
N VAL A 35 -9.08 2.20 -6.79
CA VAL A 35 -9.13 0.75 -6.94
C VAL A 35 -9.03 0.10 -5.57
N CYS A 36 -9.85 -0.92 -5.33
CA CYS A 36 -9.86 -1.71 -4.12
C CYS A 36 -9.69 -3.20 -4.42
N PHE A 37 -8.99 -3.90 -3.56
CA PHE A 37 -8.78 -5.34 -3.66
C PHE A 37 -8.66 -6.00 -2.30
N ASP A 38 -9.00 -7.28 -2.28
CA ASP A 38 -8.85 -8.16 -1.12
C ASP A 38 -7.52 -8.93 -1.24
N LYS A 39 -6.70 -8.83 -0.22
CA LYS A 39 -5.42 -9.55 -0.09
C LYS A 39 -5.50 -10.70 0.93
N SER A 40 -6.65 -10.90 1.55
CA SER A 40 -6.83 -11.90 2.59
C SER A 40 -6.41 -13.28 2.12
N GLY A 41 -5.56 -13.95 2.90
CA GLY A 41 -5.06 -15.28 2.58
C GLY A 41 -4.05 -15.36 1.43
N LEU A 42 -3.66 -14.25 0.81
CA LEU A 42 -2.56 -14.25 -0.16
C LEU A 42 -1.21 -14.39 0.57
N PRO A 43 -0.15 -14.90 -0.11
CA PRO A 43 1.16 -15.05 0.50
C PRO A 43 1.67 -13.78 1.17
N GLY A 44 2.15 -13.90 2.41
CA GLY A 44 2.68 -12.78 3.19
C GLY A 44 1.65 -11.79 3.74
N GLN A 45 0.34 -12.03 3.54
CA GLN A 45 -0.72 -11.15 4.01
C GLN A 45 -1.38 -11.66 5.30
N GLN A 46 -2.03 -10.75 6.02
CA GLN A 46 -2.83 -11.12 7.18
C GLN A 46 -4.09 -11.89 6.78
N ALA A 47 -4.71 -12.60 7.73
CA ALA A 47 -5.91 -13.40 7.50
C ALA A 47 -7.08 -12.56 6.96
N PHE A 48 -7.18 -11.30 7.40
CA PHE A 48 -8.08 -10.30 6.82
C PHE A 48 -7.24 -9.09 6.38
N SER A 49 -7.28 -8.73 5.10
CA SER A 49 -6.47 -7.65 4.54
C SER A 49 -7.12 -7.05 3.29
N LEU A 50 -7.70 -5.88 3.45
CA LEU A 50 -8.26 -5.09 2.35
C LEU A 50 -7.37 -3.88 2.07
N GLU A 51 -7.23 -3.52 0.81
CA GLU A 51 -6.46 -2.35 0.40
C GLU A 51 -7.18 -1.58 -0.71
N CYS A 52 -7.12 -0.24 -0.62
CA CYS A 52 -7.58 0.65 -1.67
C CYS A 52 -6.52 1.74 -1.92
N THR A 53 -6.34 2.11 -3.18
CA THR A 53 -5.43 3.18 -3.60
C THR A 53 -5.87 3.74 -4.95
N THR A 54 -5.06 4.58 -5.60
CA THR A 54 -5.35 5.07 -6.95
C THR A 54 -5.03 4.04 -8.03
N MET A 55 -5.73 4.10 -9.17
CA MET A 55 -5.52 3.18 -10.31
C MET A 55 -4.07 3.16 -10.81
N GLY A 56 -3.39 4.31 -10.81
CA GLY A 56 -1.99 4.43 -11.25
C GLY A 56 -1.01 3.67 -10.36
N ASN A 57 -1.41 3.29 -9.15
CA ASN A 57 -0.59 2.49 -8.23
C ASN A 57 -0.67 0.98 -8.48
N LEU A 58 -1.50 0.48 -9.41
CA LEU A 58 -1.62 -0.97 -9.64
C LEU A 58 -0.28 -1.65 -9.99
N PRO A 59 0.62 -1.07 -10.81
CA PRO A 59 1.93 -1.68 -11.04
C PRO A 59 2.77 -1.81 -9.75
N ARG A 60 2.70 -0.79 -8.87
CA ARG A 60 3.36 -0.83 -7.55
C ARG A 60 2.73 -1.88 -6.65
N ALA A 61 1.40 -1.96 -6.61
CA ALA A 61 0.68 -2.95 -5.82
C ALA A 61 1.02 -4.38 -6.27
N ALA A 62 1.03 -4.66 -7.58
CA ALA A 62 1.44 -5.96 -8.12
C ALA A 62 2.87 -6.33 -7.69
N GLN A 63 3.81 -5.39 -7.76
CA GLN A 63 5.17 -5.61 -7.33
C GLN A 63 5.27 -5.85 -5.80
N ASN A 64 4.48 -5.13 -5.00
CA ASN A 64 4.39 -5.38 -3.55
C ASN A 64 3.93 -6.83 -3.27
N MET A 65 2.88 -7.29 -3.95
CA MET A 65 2.37 -8.66 -3.79
C MET A 65 3.43 -9.70 -4.16
N LYS A 66 4.19 -9.46 -5.23
CA LYS A 66 5.29 -10.32 -5.65
C LYS A 66 6.37 -10.43 -4.57
N PHE A 67 6.78 -9.32 -3.97
CA PHE A 67 7.79 -9.35 -2.91
C PHE A 67 7.25 -9.97 -1.61
N GLU A 68 6.01 -9.70 -1.24
CA GLU A 68 5.38 -10.34 -0.07
C GLU A 68 5.37 -11.87 -0.18
N ALA A 69 5.17 -12.40 -1.39
CA ALA A 69 5.20 -13.85 -1.63
C ALA A 69 6.59 -14.49 -1.50
N MET A 70 7.66 -13.71 -1.44
CA MET A 70 9.04 -14.21 -1.33
C MET A 70 9.43 -14.65 0.10
N GLY A 71 8.61 -14.36 1.10
CA GLY A 71 8.87 -14.75 2.50
C GLY A 71 10.21 -14.20 3.01
N ALA A 72 11.10 -15.07 3.45
CA ALA A 72 12.41 -14.68 4.01
C ALA A 72 13.32 -13.92 3.03
N GLN A 73 13.12 -14.05 1.72
CA GLN A 73 13.91 -13.37 0.70
C GLN A 73 13.40 -11.95 0.37
N LYS A 74 12.25 -11.57 0.91
CA LYS A 74 11.58 -10.30 0.61
C LYS A 74 12.50 -9.09 0.78
N GLN A 75 13.17 -8.98 1.93
CA GLN A 75 13.99 -7.79 2.23
C GLN A 75 15.17 -7.66 1.25
N ALA A 76 15.88 -8.73 1.00
CA ALA A 76 16.99 -8.72 0.04
C ALA A 76 16.54 -8.35 -1.39
N ALA A 77 15.36 -8.83 -1.80
CA ALA A 77 14.79 -8.50 -3.10
C ALA A 77 14.34 -7.03 -3.20
N LEU A 78 13.78 -6.48 -2.11
CA LEU A 78 13.43 -5.05 -2.02
C LEU A 78 14.68 -4.17 -2.12
N ASP A 79 15.73 -4.48 -1.36
CA ASP A 79 16.98 -3.72 -1.35
C ASP A 79 17.65 -3.76 -2.73
N ALA A 80 17.65 -4.91 -3.40
CA ALA A 80 18.16 -5.03 -4.77
C ALA A 80 17.36 -4.18 -5.76
N ALA A 81 16.03 -4.21 -5.69
CA ALA A 81 15.17 -3.44 -6.58
C ALA A 81 15.26 -1.92 -6.36
N GLU A 82 15.45 -1.47 -5.12
CA GLU A 82 15.75 -0.05 -4.83
C GLU A 82 17.11 0.35 -5.43
N LYS A 83 18.14 -0.50 -5.27
CA LYS A 83 19.49 -0.23 -5.74
C LYS A 83 19.61 -0.19 -7.26
N ASP A 84 18.96 -1.12 -7.97
CA ASP A 84 19.02 -1.22 -9.44
C ASP A 84 17.96 -0.35 -10.16
N GLY A 85 17.07 0.30 -9.40
CA GLY A 85 16.03 1.19 -9.94
C GLY A 85 14.82 0.46 -10.51
N SER A 86 14.71 -0.86 -10.34
CA SER A 86 13.56 -1.65 -10.83
C SER A 86 12.33 -1.56 -9.90
N ARG A 87 12.49 -0.94 -8.73
CA ARG A 87 11.37 -0.73 -7.80
C ARG A 87 10.39 0.29 -8.37
N VAL A 88 9.17 -0.14 -8.69
CA VAL A 88 8.11 0.72 -9.21
C VAL A 88 7.78 1.82 -8.20
N LYS A 89 7.82 3.09 -8.61
CA LYS A 89 7.44 4.21 -7.76
C LYS A 89 5.91 4.32 -7.69
N PRO A 90 5.33 4.53 -6.50
CA PRO A 90 3.92 4.90 -6.39
C PRO A 90 3.70 6.33 -6.88
N GLU A 91 2.46 6.68 -7.19
CA GLU A 91 2.08 8.07 -7.48
C GLU A 91 2.33 8.95 -6.24
N TYR A 92 3.07 10.04 -6.43
CA TYR A 92 3.36 11.00 -5.35
C TYR A 92 2.08 11.61 -4.80
N GLY A 93 1.90 11.60 -3.47
CA GLY A 93 0.71 12.13 -2.80
C GLY A 93 -0.49 11.17 -2.82
N SER A 94 -0.38 10.00 -3.44
CA SER A 94 -1.45 9.01 -3.43
C SER A 94 -1.66 8.43 -2.03
N VAL A 95 -2.92 8.20 -1.67
CA VAL A 95 -3.28 7.60 -0.38
C VAL A 95 -3.46 6.10 -0.55
N TRP A 96 -2.92 5.35 0.39
CA TRP A 96 -3.08 3.91 0.51
C TRP A 96 -3.89 3.63 1.78
N PHE A 97 -5.10 3.13 1.59
CA PHE A 97 -6.03 2.77 2.66
C PHE A 97 -5.92 1.27 2.91
N HIS A 98 -5.65 0.90 4.14
CA HIS A 98 -5.58 -0.48 4.60
C HIS A 98 -6.64 -0.74 5.66
N LEU A 99 -7.21 -1.92 5.64
CA LEU A 99 -8.04 -2.45 6.72
C LEU A 99 -7.61 -3.89 6.93
N MET A 100 -6.87 -4.18 8.00
CA MET A 100 -6.21 -5.45 8.19
C MET A 100 -6.21 -5.92 9.65
N GLY A 101 -6.16 -7.24 9.83
CA GLY A 101 -6.11 -7.87 11.15
C GLY A 101 -6.21 -9.38 11.10
N ALA A 102 -6.24 -10.00 12.27
CA ALA A 102 -6.42 -11.45 12.42
C ALA A 102 -7.82 -11.92 11.95
N SER A 103 -8.81 -11.03 11.99
CA SER A 103 -10.16 -11.26 11.51
C SER A 103 -10.79 -9.93 11.10
N LYS A 104 -11.96 -9.98 10.46
CA LYS A 104 -12.73 -8.78 10.11
C LYS A 104 -13.06 -7.93 11.34
N ASP A 105 -13.44 -8.56 12.45
CA ASP A 105 -13.85 -7.85 13.66
C ASP A 105 -12.65 -7.28 14.44
N ALA A 106 -11.47 -7.86 14.27
CA ALA A 106 -10.22 -7.38 14.83
C ALA A 106 -9.43 -6.46 13.88
N ALA A 107 -9.97 -6.19 12.68
CA ALA A 107 -9.29 -5.38 11.71
C ALA A 107 -9.24 -3.91 12.12
N ARG A 108 -8.09 -3.28 11.89
CA ARG A 108 -7.89 -1.85 12.12
C ARG A 108 -7.62 -1.15 10.81
N ALA A 109 -8.19 0.04 10.68
CA ALA A 109 -7.91 0.92 9.58
C ALA A 109 -6.51 1.53 9.76
N HIS A 110 -5.80 1.66 8.66
CA HIS A 110 -4.52 2.36 8.58
C HIS A 110 -4.41 3.00 7.20
N PHE A 111 -3.89 4.20 7.13
CA PHE A 111 -3.62 4.81 5.84
C PHE A 111 -2.28 5.55 5.83
N THR A 112 -1.67 5.59 4.66
CA THR A 112 -0.40 6.24 4.41
C THR A 112 -0.49 7.11 3.16
N ILE A 113 0.37 8.11 3.07
CA ILE A 113 0.50 8.96 1.89
C ILE A 113 1.87 8.73 1.27
N ALA A 114 1.89 8.28 0.02
CA ALA A 114 3.13 8.00 -0.69
C ALA A 114 3.88 9.28 -1.04
N VAL A 115 5.15 9.36 -0.67
CA VAL A 115 6.05 10.47 -0.96
C VAL A 115 7.41 9.93 -1.45
N PRO A 116 7.43 9.14 -2.56
CA PRO A 116 8.63 8.44 -3.01
C PRO A 116 9.84 9.36 -3.14
N GLY A 117 10.96 8.96 -2.52
CA GLY A 117 12.21 9.72 -2.48
C GLY A 117 12.27 10.82 -1.42
N ALA A 118 11.19 11.12 -0.73
CA ALA A 118 11.20 12.15 0.32
C ALA A 118 12.00 11.71 1.56
N THR A 119 12.56 12.69 2.23
CA THR A 119 13.25 12.54 3.52
C THR A 119 12.60 13.43 4.55
N GLY A 120 12.89 13.21 5.82
CA GLY A 120 12.45 14.11 6.88
C GLY A 120 12.94 15.54 6.65
N ALA A 121 14.19 15.71 6.21
CA ALA A 121 14.75 17.01 5.88
C ALA A 121 14.03 17.70 4.72
N SER A 122 13.67 16.96 3.65
CA SER A 122 12.98 17.54 2.49
C SER A 122 11.56 18.01 2.80
N LEU A 123 10.90 17.41 3.80
CA LEU A 123 9.52 17.72 4.18
C LEU A 123 9.41 18.50 5.49
N GLY A 124 10.50 18.70 6.22
CA GLY A 124 10.47 19.32 7.55
C GLY A 124 9.78 18.45 8.62
N LEU A 125 9.78 17.13 8.44
CA LEU A 125 9.10 16.17 9.31
C LEU A 125 10.11 15.22 9.98
N PRO A 126 9.78 14.67 11.18
CA PRO A 126 10.58 13.64 11.79
C PRO A 126 10.57 12.33 10.96
N GLU A 127 11.60 11.49 11.14
CA GLU A 127 11.70 10.17 10.52
C GLU A 127 11.38 9.02 11.50
N ASN A 128 10.71 9.33 12.59
CA ASN A 128 10.19 8.36 13.56
C ASN A 128 8.96 8.92 14.29
N GLY A 129 8.14 8.01 14.84
CA GLY A 129 6.89 8.36 15.51
C GLY A 129 7.05 8.83 16.98
N GLN A 130 8.27 9.01 17.50
CA GLN A 130 8.48 9.28 18.93
C GLN A 130 7.95 10.64 19.41
N LYS A 131 7.85 11.61 18.52
CA LYS A 131 7.39 12.96 18.85
C LYS A 131 5.87 13.15 18.76
N GLY A 132 5.13 12.09 18.43
CA GLY A 132 3.73 12.21 18.03
C GLY A 132 3.58 13.04 16.74
N GLY A 133 2.45 12.97 16.07
CA GLY A 133 2.26 13.64 14.79
C GLY A 133 2.77 12.85 13.59
N VAL A 134 2.70 13.46 12.40
CA VAL A 134 3.09 12.82 11.13
C VAL A 134 4.61 12.66 11.05
N TRP A 135 5.07 11.55 10.52
CA TRP A 135 6.48 11.28 10.29
C TRP A 135 6.73 10.51 8.97
N VAL A 136 7.97 10.58 8.46
CA VAL A 136 8.37 9.91 7.21
C VAL A 136 8.93 8.53 7.54
N MET A 137 8.31 7.49 7.01
CA MET A 137 8.82 6.12 7.07
C MET A 137 9.57 5.78 5.78
N ASN A 138 10.66 5.00 5.88
CA ASN A 138 11.55 4.62 4.78
C ASN A 138 12.09 5.82 3.97
N PRO A 139 12.66 6.85 4.63
CA PRO A 139 13.10 8.06 3.96
C PRO A 139 14.11 7.78 2.84
N GLY A 140 14.05 8.56 1.77
CA GLY A 140 14.98 8.48 0.62
C GLY A 140 14.73 7.32 -0.34
N THR A 141 13.78 6.43 -0.06
CA THR A 141 13.48 5.28 -0.92
C THR A 141 12.21 5.51 -1.76
N THR A 142 11.96 4.63 -2.74
CA THR A 142 10.67 4.65 -3.47
C THR A 142 9.49 4.30 -2.57
N THR A 143 9.76 3.72 -1.38
CA THR A 143 8.75 3.33 -0.39
C THR A 143 8.51 4.42 0.66
N ALA A 144 9.18 5.58 0.56
CA ALA A 144 8.96 6.68 1.48
C ALA A 144 7.48 7.08 1.52
N HIS A 145 6.92 7.16 2.73
CA HIS A 145 5.52 7.52 2.94
C HIS A 145 5.33 8.21 4.28
N LEU A 146 4.27 9.00 4.37
CA LEU A 146 3.86 9.63 5.61
C LEU A 146 3.06 8.64 6.44
N MET A 147 3.47 8.47 7.68
CA MET A 147 2.74 7.77 8.72
C MET A 147 1.91 8.77 9.52
N ILE A 148 0.65 8.44 9.75
CA ILE A 148 -0.30 9.28 10.48
C ILE A 148 -0.64 8.55 11.78
N PRO A 149 -0.28 9.12 12.96
CA PRO A 149 -0.55 8.51 14.24
C PRO A 149 -2.04 8.56 14.59
N GLY A 150 -2.48 7.64 15.45
CA GLY A 150 -3.83 7.69 16.04
C GLY A 150 -4.87 6.80 15.37
N GLU A 151 -4.44 5.80 14.63
CA GLU A 151 -5.33 4.81 14.02
C GLU A 151 -5.27 3.44 14.68
#